data_7023a6869c51669ea9adca2b5fb3af6b
#
_entry.id   7023a6869c51669ea9adca2b5fb3af6b
#
_cell.length_a   1.000
_cell.length_b   1.000
_cell.length_c   1.000
_cell.angle_alpha   90.00
_cell.angle_beta   90.00
_cell.angle_gamma   90.00
#
_symmetry.space_group_name_H-M   'P 1'
#
loop_
_entity.id
_entity.type
_entity.pdbx_description
1 polymer ?
#
loop_
_entity_poly.entity_id
_entity_poly.type
_entity_poly.pdbx_seq_one_letter_code
_entity_poly.pdbx_strand_id
1 'polypeptide(L)'
;MTDPSTDPQPLSSRVLQERLLDVYGAVLTEHQRDACRLHLHEDWSFTELAEHFACTRSGAHDLVRRALAQLEHFEERLGHAAELARRDRVEADLRARLATVLVSA
;
A
#
# COMPACT_ATOMS: atom_id res chain seq x y z
N MET A 1 17.33 -25.37 -2.07
CA MET A 1 15.89 -25.31 -2.38
C MET A 1 15.26 -24.20 -1.54
N THR A 2 14.76 -23.18 -2.18
CA THR A 2 14.22 -22.01 -1.48
C THR A 2 12.77 -22.27 -1.12
N ASP A 3 12.47 -22.24 0.15
CA ASP A 3 11.10 -22.28 0.64
C ASP A 3 10.39 -21.01 0.18
N PRO A 4 9.19 -21.12 -0.42
CA PRO A 4 8.44 -19.92 -0.85
C PRO A 4 8.20 -18.93 0.28
N SER A 5 8.16 -19.39 1.53
CA SER A 5 7.99 -18.51 2.70
C SER A 5 9.28 -17.78 3.08
N THR A 6 10.42 -18.20 2.54
CA THR A 6 11.73 -17.61 2.80
C THR A 6 12.29 -16.86 1.61
N ASP A 7 11.54 -16.75 0.52
CA ASP A 7 11.94 -15.91 -0.60
C ASP A 7 12.15 -14.49 -0.09
N PRO A 8 13.39 -13.94 -0.25
CA PRO A 8 13.61 -12.59 0.21
C PRO A 8 12.70 -11.64 -0.57
N GLN A 9 11.76 -11.07 0.13
CA GLN A 9 10.96 -9.99 -0.43
C GLN A 9 11.93 -8.89 -0.87
N PRO A 10 11.82 -8.38 -2.10
CA PRO A 10 12.64 -7.24 -2.50
C PRO A 10 12.47 -6.10 -1.49
N LEU A 11 13.53 -5.39 -1.17
CA LEU A 11 13.46 -4.23 -0.28
C LEU A 11 12.37 -3.25 -0.73
N SER A 12 12.20 -3.11 -2.05
CA SER A 12 11.15 -2.30 -2.65
C SER A 12 9.75 -2.75 -2.24
N SER A 13 9.54 -4.04 -2.06
CA SER A 13 8.24 -4.59 -1.65
C SER A 13 7.89 -4.19 -0.21
N ARG A 14 8.85 -4.25 0.70
CA ARG A 14 8.64 -3.84 2.09
C ARG A 14 8.41 -2.33 2.20
N VAL A 15 9.22 -1.54 1.51
CA VAL A 15 9.07 -0.08 1.46
C VAL A 15 7.71 0.29 0.88
N LEU A 16 7.27 -0.42 -0.15
CA LEU A 16 5.97 -0.20 -0.75
C LEU A 16 4.84 -0.53 0.23
N GLN A 17 4.96 -1.63 0.96
CA GLN A 17 3.98 -2.02 1.98
C GLN A 17 3.87 -0.97 3.09
N GLU A 18 5.01 -0.45 3.56
CA GLU A 18 5.04 0.62 4.55
C GLU A 18 4.35 1.87 4.05
N ARG A 19 4.61 2.24 2.79
CA ARG A 19 3.97 3.39 2.15
C ARG A 19 2.46 3.20 2.02
N LEU A 20 2.02 2.01 1.61
CA LEU A 20 0.60 1.69 1.51
C LEU A 20 -0.10 1.81 2.85
N LEU A 21 0.56 1.35 3.92
CA LEU A 21 0.03 1.48 5.27
C LEU A 21 -0.10 2.96 5.67
N ASP A 22 0.91 3.77 5.37
CA ASP A 22 0.90 5.20 5.70
C ASP A 22 -0.22 5.94 4.95
N VAL A 23 -0.43 5.59 3.69
CA VAL A 23 -1.42 6.28 2.85
C VAL A 23 -2.84 5.77 3.10
N TYR A 24 -3.02 4.46 3.17
CA TYR A 24 -4.34 3.82 3.20
C TYR A 24 -4.71 3.19 4.54
N GLY A 25 -3.85 3.28 5.54
CA GLY A 25 -4.07 2.61 6.82
C GLY A 25 -5.43 2.90 7.48
N ALA A 26 -6.00 4.07 7.20
CA ALA A 26 -7.28 4.48 7.76
C ALA A 26 -8.46 3.59 7.30
N VAL A 27 -8.33 2.86 6.18
CA VAL A 27 -9.39 1.95 5.71
C VAL A 27 -9.36 0.60 6.43
N LEU A 28 -8.28 0.31 7.15
CA LEU A 28 -8.16 -0.91 7.94
C LEU A 28 -8.88 -0.75 9.27
N THR A 29 -9.30 -1.86 9.85
CA THR A 29 -9.75 -1.84 11.25
C THR A 29 -8.56 -1.46 12.14
N GLU A 30 -8.85 -0.97 13.33
CA GLU A 30 -7.79 -0.61 14.29
C GLU A 30 -6.88 -1.81 14.58
N HIS A 31 -7.46 -2.99 14.74
CA HIS A 31 -6.73 -4.23 14.99
C HIS A 31 -5.78 -4.58 13.82
N GLN A 32 -6.27 -4.50 12.59
CA GLN A 32 -5.47 -4.75 11.39
C GLN A 32 -4.34 -3.72 11.26
N ARG A 33 -4.65 -2.46 11.47
CA ARG A 33 -3.67 -1.37 11.38
C ARG A 33 -2.57 -1.52 12.41
N ASP A 34 -2.91 -1.83 13.65
CA ASP A 34 -1.95 -2.03 14.72
C ASP A 34 -1.03 -3.22 14.40
N ALA A 35 -1.58 -4.33 13.92
CA ALA A 35 -0.78 -5.49 13.55
C ALA A 35 0.20 -5.16 12.43
N CYS A 36 -0.24 -4.47 11.39
CA CYS A 36 0.63 -4.06 10.28
C CYS A 36 1.69 -3.07 10.74
N ARG A 37 1.32 -2.11 11.56
CA ARG A 37 2.28 -1.11 12.09
C ARG A 37 3.36 -1.78 12.91
N LEU A 38 3.01 -2.66 13.80
CA LEU A 38 3.97 -3.38 14.64
C LEU A 38 4.90 -4.25 13.80
N HIS A 39 4.37 -4.92 12.80
CA HIS A 39 5.15 -5.79 11.93
C HIS A 39 6.06 -5.00 10.98
N LEU A 40 5.56 -3.98 10.34
CA LEU A 40 6.29 -3.24 9.31
C LEU A 40 7.20 -2.14 9.89
N HIS A 41 6.71 -1.36 10.84
CA HIS A 41 7.48 -0.24 11.39
C HIS A 41 8.30 -0.61 12.61
N GLU A 42 7.81 -1.53 13.45
CA GLU A 42 8.48 -1.92 14.70
C GLU A 42 9.23 -3.24 14.58
N ASP A 43 9.23 -3.87 13.41
CA ASP A 43 9.91 -5.14 13.13
C ASP A 43 9.50 -6.31 14.04
N TRP A 44 8.25 -6.33 14.48
CA TRP A 44 7.75 -7.44 15.28
C TRP A 44 7.59 -8.70 14.43
N SER A 45 8.01 -9.83 14.99
CA SER A 45 7.77 -11.14 14.39
C SER A 45 6.32 -11.55 14.56
N PHE A 46 5.89 -12.54 13.78
CA PHE A 46 4.54 -13.07 13.93
C PHE A 46 4.33 -13.75 15.28
N THR A 47 5.38 -14.30 15.88
CA THR A 47 5.33 -14.85 17.23
C THR A 47 5.05 -13.76 18.26
N GLU A 48 5.72 -12.63 18.15
CA GLU A 48 5.52 -11.47 19.01
C GLU A 48 4.10 -10.90 18.85
N LEU A 49 3.62 -10.80 17.62
CA LEU A 49 2.26 -10.37 17.33
C LEU A 49 1.23 -11.32 17.93
N ALA A 50 1.46 -12.63 17.79
CA ALA A 50 0.57 -13.65 18.33
C ALA A 50 0.44 -13.53 19.85
N GLU A 51 1.53 -13.32 20.54
CA GLU A 51 1.54 -13.11 21.99
C GLU A 51 0.80 -11.82 22.37
N HIS A 52 1.05 -10.75 21.66
CA HIS A 52 0.44 -9.45 21.93
C HIS A 52 -1.08 -9.47 21.71
N PHE A 53 -1.52 -10.09 20.64
CA PHE A 53 -2.95 -10.14 20.27
C PHE A 53 -3.67 -11.39 20.81
N ALA A 54 -2.99 -12.22 21.58
CA ALA A 54 -3.54 -13.46 22.15
C ALA A 54 -4.15 -14.36 21.09
N CYS A 55 -3.41 -14.58 20.01
CA CYS A 55 -3.82 -15.47 18.92
C CYS A 55 -2.69 -16.43 18.55
N THR A 56 -2.91 -17.28 17.56
CA THR A 56 -1.87 -18.17 17.05
C THR A 56 -0.93 -17.42 16.12
N ARG A 57 0.27 -17.96 15.91
CA ARG A 57 1.22 -17.40 14.95
C ARG A 57 0.63 -17.37 13.54
N SER A 58 -0.07 -18.44 13.14
CA SER A 58 -0.80 -18.48 11.87
C SER A 58 -1.85 -17.41 11.77
N GLY A 59 -2.59 -17.17 12.86
CA GLY A 59 -3.60 -16.13 12.95
C GLY A 59 -3.00 -14.75 12.78
N ALA A 60 -1.87 -14.49 13.42
CA ALA A 60 -1.15 -13.22 13.30
C ALA A 60 -0.65 -13.00 11.88
N HIS A 61 -0.07 -14.03 11.27
CA HIS A 61 0.38 -13.99 9.89
C HIS A 61 -0.78 -13.69 8.93
N ASP A 62 -1.90 -14.38 9.12
CA ASP A 62 -3.09 -14.21 8.29
C ASP A 62 -3.69 -12.80 8.45
N LEU A 63 -3.70 -12.28 9.65
CA LEU A 63 -4.18 -10.93 9.95
C LEU A 63 -3.39 -9.88 9.15
N VAL A 64 -2.07 -9.95 9.19
CA VAL A 64 -1.20 -9.02 8.45
C VAL A 64 -1.36 -9.23 6.94
N ARG A 65 -1.37 -10.48 6.49
CA ARG A 65 -1.50 -10.80 5.07
C ARG A 65 -2.79 -10.25 4.47
N ARG A 66 -3.90 -10.43 5.17
CA ARG A 66 -5.22 -9.93 4.70
C ARG A 66 -5.27 -8.42 4.70
N ALA A 67 -4.70 -7.78 5.71
CA ALA A 67 -4.63 -6.33 5.78
C ALA A 67 -3.82 -5.75 4.62
N LEU A 68 -2.65 -6.32 4.35
CA LEU A 68 -1.81 -5.88 3.23
C LEU A 68 -2.48 -6.12 1.89
N ALA A 69 -3.17 -7.23 1.71
CA ALA A 69 -3.93 -7.51 0.49
C ALA A 69 -5.02 -6.46 0.26
N GLN A 70 -5.68 -6.03 1.32
CA GLN A 70 -6.70 -4.98 1.25
C GLN A 70 -6.08 -3.64 0.86
N LEU A 71 -4.92 -3.30 1.40
CA LEU A 71 -4.21 -2.06 1.04
C LEU A 71 -3.79 -2.08 -0.43
N GLU A 72 -3.26 -3.20 -0.91
CA GLU A 72 -2.88 -3.38 -2.31
C GLU A 72 -4.09 -3.24 -3.24
N HIS A 73 -5.22 -3.79 -2.83
CA HIS A 73 -6.46 -3.69 -3.59
C HIS A 73 -6.92 -2.23 -3.70
N PHE A 74 -6.85 -1.47 -2.62
CA PHE A 74 -7.17 -0.04 -2.64
C PHE A 74 -6.21 0.73 -3.53
N GLU A 75 -4.91 0.46 -3.46
CA GLU A 75 -3.92 1.10 -4.32
C GLU A 75 -4.20 0.83 -5.78
N GLU A 76 -4.51 -0.41 -6.13
CA GLU A 76 -4.81 -0.79 -7.51
C GLU A 76 -5.98 0.02 -8.07
N ARG A 77 -7.03 0.18 -7.27
CA ARG A 77 -8.22 0.93 -7.70
C ARG A 77 -8.02 2.44 -7.68
N LEU A 78 -7.53 2.98 -6.58
CA LEU A 78 -7.40 4.43 -6.41
C LEU A 78 -6.19 4.98 -7.14
N GLY A 79 -5.10 4.22 -7.19
CA GLY A 79 -3.90 4.59 -7.95
C GLY A 79 -4.19 4.69 -9.44
N HIS A 80 -4.97 3.77 -9.97
CA HIS A 80 -5.39 3.82 -11.36
C HIS A 80 -6.27 5.02 -11.65
N ALA A 81 -7.23 5.30 -10.78
CA ALA A 81 -8.11 6.46 -10.91
C ALA A 81 -7.32 7.77 -10.84
N ALA A 82 -6.36 7.87 -9.92
CA ALA A 82 -5.49 9.03 -9.78
C ALA A 82 -4.62 9.24 -11.02
N GLU A 83 -4.13 8.16 -11.62
CA GLU A 83 -3.34 8.21 -12.85
C GLU A 83 -4.16 8.72 -14.02
N LEU A 84 -5.37 8.23 -14.19
CA LEU A 84 -6.27 8.72 -15.23
C LEU A 84 -6.59 10.20 -15.05
N ALA A 85 -6.89 10.61 -13.84
CA ALA A 85 -7.18 12.01 -13.52
C ALA A 85 -5.99 12.92 -13.83
N ARG A 86 -4.78 12.44 -13.54
CA ARG A 86 -3.53 13.17 -13.83
C ARG A 86 -3.32 13.33 -15.32
N ARG A 87 -3.57 12.27 -16.10
CA ARG A 87 -3.47 12.33 -17.56
C ARG A 87 -4.45 13.33 -18.14
N ASP A 88 -5.69 13.31 -17.67
CA ASP A 88 -6.72 14.26 -18.13
C ASP A 88 -6.33 15.70 -17.83
N ARG A 89 -5.77 15.97 -16.65
CA ARG A 89 -5.30 17.32 -16.28
C ARG A 89 -4.13 17.78 -17.15
N VAL A 90 -3.18 16.90 -17.42
CA VAL A 90 -2.04 17.22 -18.30
C VAL A 90 -2.52 17.53 -19.70
N GLU A 91 -3.43 16.72 -20.22
CA GLU A 91 -3.99 16.90 -21.55
C GLU A 91 -4.75 18.22 -21.67
N ALA A 92 -5.58 18.54 -20.68
CA ALA A 92 -6.31 19.79 -20.62
C ALA A 92 -5.37 21.02 -20.54
N ASP A 93 -4.31 20.91 -19.74
CA ASP A 93 -3.31 21.96 -19.62
C ASP A 93 -2.57 22.21 -20.93
N LEU A 94 -2.18 21.16 -21.63
CA LEU A 94 -1.54 21.25 -22.95
C LEU A 94 -2.45 21.88 -23.96
N ARG A 95 -3.73 21.51 -23.98
CA ARG A 95 -4.72 22.12 -24.90
C ARG A 95 -4.88 23.61 -24.62
N ALA A 96 -4.94 24.00 -23.36
CA ALA A 96 -5.05 25.40 -22.95
C ALA A 96 -3.83 26.20 -23.41
N ARG A 97 -2.64 25.65 -23.25
CA ARG A 97 -1.38 26.28 -23.67
C ARG A 97 -1.32 26.45 -25.20
N LEU A 98 -1.73 25.41 -25.94
CA LEU A 98 -1.80 25.49 -27.40
C LEU A 98 -2.79 26.54 -27.87
N ALA A 99 -3.96 26.60 -27.25
CA ALA A 99 -4.96 27.61 -27.58
C ALA A 99 -4.42 29.03 -27.34
N THR A 100 -3.70 29.25 -26.25
CA THR A 100 -3.06 30.53 -25.93
C THR A 100 -2.03 30.92 -26.98
N VAL A 101 -1.19 29.99 -27.39
CA VAL A 101 -0.17 30.21 -28.42
C VAL A 101 -0.81 30.53 -29.77
N LEU A 102 -1.86 29.82 -30.15
CA LEU A 102 -2.54 30.05 -31.40
C LEU A 102 -3.27 31.39 -31.44
N VAL A 103 -3.82 31.82 -30.30
CA VAL A 103 -4.53 33.10 -30.20
C VAL A 103 -3.55 34.27 -30.19
N SER A 104 -2.38 34.12 -29.59
CA SER A 104 -1.37 35.16 -29.52
C SER A 104 -0.45 35.27 -30.74
N ALA A 105 -0.57 34.37 -31.68
CA ALA A 105 0.24 34.35 -32.90
C ALA A 105 -0.27 35.37 -33.94
#